data_0c8f0050d00a280f3f37e79e5080b7f9
#
_entry.id   0c8f0050d00a280f3f37e79e5080b7f9
#
_cell.length_a   1.000
_cell.length_b   1.000
_cell.length_c   1.000
_cell.angle_alpha   90.00
_cell.angle_beta   90.00
_cell.angle_gamma   90.00
#
_symmetry.space_group_name_H-M   'P 1'
#
loop_
_entity.id
_entity.type
_entity.pdbx_description
1 polymer ?
#
loop_
_entity_poly.entity_id
_entity_poly.type
_entity_poly.pdbx_seq_one_letter_code
_entity_poly.pdbx_strand_id
1 'polypeptide(L)'
;TFLQSRILNRGKGPAVHSLRAQIDRVEYHKLMKKTIEDTDGLYLKQAEITDILFEEDGKTVRGVRTKLGTEYDCKAVVISTGTYLGGTVHVGAVSYSSGPDATLPALSLTECLKKAGMTIRRFKTGTPARVHKRSIDFDKLEVQCGDDEITPFSFDNHEKLENKVKCYVAYTNEETHKVIRDNIHLSPIYSGRIHAIGPRYCPSIEDKIMRFSDKPRHQLFIEPMGLDTDEYYL
;
A
#
# COMPACT_ATOMS: atom_id res chain seq x y z
N THR A 1 10.39 9.35 -11.36
CA THR A 1 8.99 8.89 -11.22
C THR A 1 8.17 9.68 -10.21
N PHE A 2 8.79 10.56 -9.39
CA PHE A 2 8.05 11.36 -8.46
C PHE A 2 7.21 12.44 -9.16
N LEU A 3 6.07 12.76 -8.56
CA LEU A 3 5.10 13.74 -9.05
C LEU A 3 5.11 15.00 -8.20
N GLN A 4 5.11 14.81 -6.87
CA GLN A 4 5.13 15.90 -5.89
C GLN A 4 5.84 15.43 -4.62
N SER A 5 6.61 16.31 -3.99
CA SER A 5 7.30 16.02 -2.73
C SER A 5 6.95 17.03 -1.65
N ARG A 6 6.86 16.54 -0.41
CA ARG A 6 6.59 17.36 0.78
C ARG A 6 7.28 16.78 2.01
N ILE A 7 7.70 17.66 2.89
CA ILE A 7 8.10 17.28 4.24
C ILE A 7 6.86 17.25 5.14
N LEU A 8 6.57 16.10 5.71
CA LEU A 8 5.48 15.91 6.67
C LEU A 8 5.90 16.33 8.08
N ASN A 9 4.90 16.60 8.93
CA ASN A 9 5.06 16.89 10.36
C ASN A 9 5.88 18.13 10.70
N ARG A 10 6.01 19.10 9.81
CA ARG A 10 6.76 20.35 10.07
C ARG A 10 6.38 21.03 11.38
N GLY A 11 5.10 21.03 11.74
CA GLY A 11 4.59 21.61 12.99
C GLY A 11 4.88 20.81 14.27
N LYS A 12 5.50 19.62 14.16
CA LYS A 12 5.77 18.73 15.32
C LYS A 12 7.24 18.69 15.76
N GLY A 13 8.08 19.47 15.09
CA GLY A 13 9.51 19.55 15.35
C GLY A 13 10.37 18.64 14.47
N PRO A 14 11.67 18.95 14.34
CA PRO A 14 12.58 18.32 13.36
C PRO A 14 12.74 16.81 13.51
N ALA A 15 12.67 16.29 14.74
CA ALA A 15 12.84 14.86 15.01
C ALA A 15 11.82 13.94 14.36
N VAL A 16 10.69 14.49 13.92
CA VAL A 16 9.60 13.73 13.27
C VAL A 16 9.32 14.23 11.84
N HIS A 17 10.17 15.10 11.30
CA HIS A 17 10.10 15.46 9.89
C HIS A 17 10.34 14.22 9.04
N SER A 18 9.54 14.06 7.99
CA SER A 18 9.58 12.89 7.12
C SER A 18 9.33 13.31 5.67
N LEU A 19 10.17 12.85 4.76
CA LEU A 19 9.94 13.05 3.34
C LEU A 19 8.77 12.18 2.88
N ARG A 20 7.90 12.77 2.07
CA ARG A 20 6.86 12.05 1.34
C ARG A 20 6.88 12.47 -0.12
N ALA A 21 6.97 11.51 -1.02
CA ALA A 21 6.80 11.74 -2.45
C ALA A 21 5.53 11.04 -2.95
N GLN A 22 4.72 11.79 -3.67
CA GLN A 22 3.73 11.23 -4.58
C GLN A 22 4.45 10.72 -5.81
N ILE A 23 4.19 9.50 -6.22
CA ILE A 23 4.89 8.87 -7.36
C ILE A 23 3.89 8.45 -8.44
N ASP A 24 4.36 8.47 -9.69
CA ASP A 24 3.69 7.80 -10.80
C ASP A 24 3.90 6.30 -10.63
N ARG A 25 2.83 5.59 -10.32
CA ARG A 25 2.87 4.17 -10.01
C ARG A 25 3.35 3.32 -11.19
N VAL A 26 2.90 3.64 -12.39
CA VAL A 26 3.24 2.89 -13.61
C VAL A 26 4.69 3.09 -13.99
N GLU A 27 5.14 4.34 -13.99
CA GLU A 27 6.53 4.67 -14.28
C GLU A 27 7.50 4.14 -13.21
N TYR A 28 7.10 4.16 -11.93
CA TYR A 28 7.89 3.55 -10.87
C TYR A 28 8.07 2.05 -11.07
N HIS A 29 6.98 1.33 -11.42
CA HIS A 29 7.04 -0.10 -11.73
C HIS A 29 7.98 -0.40 -12.89
N LYS A 30 7.87 0.35 -13.99
CA LYS A 30 8.75 0.19 -15.17
C LYS A 30 10.22 0.42 -14.80
N LEU A 31 10.50 1.51 -14.09
CA LEU A 31 11.86 1.85 -13.69
C LEU A 31 12.47 0.80 -12.77
N MET A 32 11.74 0.38 -11.73
CA MET A 32 12.22 -0.63 -10.78
C MET A 32 12.44 -1.98 -11.44
N LYS A 33 11.53 -2.40 -12.34
CA LYS A 33 11.71 -3.61 -13.13
C LYS A 33 13.00 -3.54 -13.96
N LYS A 34 13.21 -2.44 -14.68
CA LYS A 34 14.42 -2.22 -15.48
C LYS A 34 15.68 -2.23 -14.63
N THR A 35 15.65 -1.57 -13.47
CA THR A 35 16.77 -1.58 -12.52
C THR A 35 17.14 -2.98 -12.07
N ILE A 36 16.16 -3.82 -11.76
CA ILE A 36 16.40 -5.22 -11.38
C ILE A 36 16.99 -6.02 -12.54
N GLU A 37 16.45 -5.85 -13.74
CA GLU A 37 16.93 -6.56 -14.94
C GLU A 37 18.35 -6.17 -15.34
N ASP A 38 18.75 -4.92 -15.10
CA ASP A 38 20.09 -4.40 -15.41
C ASP A 38 21.13 -4.66 -14.30
N THR A 39 20.72 -5.21 -13.17
CA THR A 39 21.63 -5.48 -12.04
C THR A 39 22.38 -6.78 -12.27
N ASP A 40 23.69 -6.71 -12.39
CA ASP A 40 24.55 -7.90 -12.57
C ASP A 40 24.39 -8.88 -11.41
N GLY A 41 24.28 -10.17 -11.76
CA GLY A 41 24.13 -11.26 -10.79
C GLY A 41 22.73 -11.40 -10.20
N LEU A 42 21.76 -10.56 -10.61
CA LEU A 42 20.37 -10.65 -10.19
C LEU A 42 19.50 -11.20 -11.34
N TYR A 43 18.76 -12.27 -11.07
CA TYR A 43 17.90 -12.94 -12.05
C TYR A 43 16.43 -12.81 -11.68
N LEU A 44 15.69 -11.99 -12.40
CA LEU A 44 14.23 -11.86 -12.23
C LEU A 44 13.52 -13.04 -12.87
N LYS A 45 12.71 -13.76 -12.09
CA LYS A 45 11.87 -14.87 -12.56
C LYS A 45 10.42 -14.63 -12.22
N GLN A 46 9.55 -14.80 -13.21
CA GLN A 46 8.10 -14.77 -13.00
C GLN A 46 7.63 -16.18 -12.60
N ALA A 47 7.44 -16.40 -11.32
CA ALA A 47 6.96 -17.67 -10.78
C ALA A 47 6.25 -17.47 -9.45
N GLU A 48 5.22 -18.28 -9.18
CA GLU A 48 4.60 -18.37 -7.86
C GLU A 48 5.35 -19.40 -7.03
N ILE A 49 5.94 -18.98 -5.92
CA ILE A 49 6.59 -19.87 -4.96
C ILE A 49 5.52 -20.42 -4.01
N THR A 50 5.44 -21.74 -3.95
CA THR A 50 4.48 -22.45 -3.09
C THR A 50 5.11 -23.02 -1.83
N ASP A 51 6.41 -23.40 -1.91
CA ASP A 51 7.10 -24.08 -0.82
C ASP A 51 8.51 -23.55 -0.61
N ILE A 52 8.92 -23.56 0.65
CA ILE A 52 10.32 -23.49 1.07
C ILE A 52 10.76 -24.93 1.34
N LEU A 53 11.87 -25.33 0.73
CA LEU A 53 12.45 -26.65 0.88
C LEU A 53 13.49 -26.64 1.98
N PHE A 54 13.47 -27.65 2.84
CA PHE A 54 14.41 -27.82 3.91
C PHE A 54 15.22 -29.10 3.72
N GLU A 55 16.41 -29.14 4.30
CA GLU A 55 17.19 -30.38 4.44
C GLU A 55 16.49 -31.38 5.38
N GLU A 56 17.06 -32.57 5.53
CA GLU A 56 16.53 -33.64 6.40
C GLU A 56 16.39 -33.21 7.87
N ASP A 57 17.15 -32.21 8.29
CA ASP A 57 17.08 -31.63 9.65
C ASP A 57 15.80 -30.82 9.90
N GLY A 58 15.03 -30.52 8.84
CA GLY A 58 13.82 -29.75 8.88
C GLY A 58 14.02 -28.26 9.27
N LYS A 59 15.24 -27.75 9.28
CA LYS A 59 15.59 -26.38 9.73
C LYS A 59 16.46 -25.64 8.74
N THR A 60 17.39 -26.32 8.11
CA THR A 60 18.29 -25.74 7.11
C THR A 60 17.56 -25.57 5.79
N VAL A 61 17.51 -24.36 5.26
CA VAL A 61 16.90 -24.08 3.96
C VAL A 61 17.75 -24.71 2.86
N ARG A 62 17.13 -25.50 1.98
CA ARG A 62 17.74 -26.06 0.77
C ARG A 62 17.36 -25.25 -0.48
N GLY A 63 16.14 -24.74 -0.53
CA GLY A 63 15.68 -24.06 -1.73
C GLY A 63 14.21 -23.62 -1.67
N VAL A 64 13.66 -23.35 -2.83
CA VAL A 64 12.23 -23.04 -3.01
C VAL A 64 11.65 -23.86 -4.17
N ARG A 65 10.33 -24.11 -4.10
CA ARG A 65 9.59 -24.79 -5.18
C ARG A 65 8.52 -23.86 -5.73
N THR A 66 8.42 -23.82 -7.05
CA THR A 66 7.36 -23.11 -7.75
C THR A 66 6.09 -23.94 -7.84
N LYS A 67 4.97 -23.30 -8.13
CA LYS A 67 3.67 -23.95 -8.40
C LYS A 67 3.73 -24.95 -9.56
N LEU A 68 4.62 -24.74 -10.51
CA LEU A 68 4.85 -25.64 -11.65
C LEU A 68 5.80 -26.80 -11.33
N GLY A 69 6.30 -26.90 -10.10
CA GLY A 69 7.16 -27.98 -9.64
C GLY A 69 8.66 -27.74 -9.84
N THR A 70 9.08 -26.62 -10.45
CA THR A 70 10.49 -26.30 -10.57
C THR A 70 11.08 -25.96 -9.20
N GLU A 71 12.23 -26.56 -8.88
CA GLU A 71 12.99 -26.27 -7.66
C GLU A 71 14.19 -25.38 -7.99
N TYR A 72 14.46 -24.45 -7.09
CA TYR A 72 15.67 -23.61 -7.11
C TYR A 72 16.40 -23.80 -5.80
N ASP A 73 17.61 -24.34 -5.86
CA ASP A 73 18.46 -24.48 -4.68
C ASP A 73 19.02 -23.12 -4.25
N CYS A 74 19.03 -22.86 -2.98
CA CYS A 74 19.59 -21.64 -2.42
C CYS A 74 20.00 -21.82 -0.96
N LYS A 75 20.92 -20.98 -0.52
CA LYS A 75 21.41 -20.96 0.88
C LYS A 75 20.52 -20.15 1.82
N ALA A 76 19.73 -19.26 1.28
CA ALA A 76 18.84 -18.38 2.05
C ALA A 76 17.65 -17.94 1.21
N VAL A 77 16.52 -17.69 1.88
CA VAL A 77 15.29 -17.17 1.27
C VAL A 77 14.88 -15.90 1.99
N VAL A 78 14.66 -14.83 1.24
CA VAL A 78 14.06 -13.57 1.76
C VAL A 78 12.62 -13.51 1.30
N ILE A 79 11.69 -13.41 2.26
CA ILE A 79 10.24 -13.34 2.00
C ILE A 79 9.80 -11.89 2.09
N SER A 80 9.37 -11.31 0.97
CA SER A 80 8.89 -9.93 0.88
C SER A 80 7.60 -9.86 0.04
N THR A 81 6.60 -10.62 0.45
CA THR A 81 5.36 -10.87 -0.29
C THR A 81 4.36 -9.71 -0.25
N GLY A 82 4.67 -8.63 0.46
CA GLY A 82 3.72 -7.51 0.60
C GLY A 82 2.36 -7.99 1.13
N THR A 83 1.29 -7.67 0.42
CA THR A 83 -0.09 -8.05 0.77
C THR A 83 -0.58 -9.32 0.06
N TYR A 84 0.32 -10.09 -0.59
CA TYR A 84 -0.05 -11.34 -1.27
C TYR A 84 -0.26 -12.53 -0.32
N LEU A 85 0.49 -12.59 0.79
CA LEU A 85 0.51 -13.77 1.68
C LEU A 85 -0.84 -14.00 2.34
N GLY A 86 -1.57 -15.02 1.89
CA GLY A 86 -2.92 -15.34 2.37
C GLY A 86 -3.91 -14.19 2.19
N GLY A 87 -3.75 -13.37 1.15
CA GLY A 87 -4.50 -12.14 0.94
C GLY A 87 -6.01 -12.36 0.82
N THR A 88 -6.78 -11.45 1.43
CA THR A 88 -8.25 -11.39 1.30
C THR A 88 -8.64 -9.94 1.09
N VAL A 89 -9.43 -9.68 0.07
CA VAL A 89 -9.99 -8.35 -0.25
C VAL A 89 -11.41 -8.28 0.27
N HIS A 90 -11.75 -7.14 0.87
CA HIS A 90 -13.09 -6.81 1.33
C HIS A 90 -13.57 -5.54 0.63
N VAL A 91 -14.72 -5.62 -0.04
CA VAL A 91 -15.38 -4.49 -0.71
C VAL A 91 -16.86 -4.49 -0.30
N GLY A 92 -17.24 -3.56 0.55
CA GLY A 92 -18.58 -3.55 1.14
C GLY A 92 -18.89 -4.88 1.85
N ALA A 93 -19.96 -5.55 1.43
CA ALA A 93 -20.38 -6.85 1.99
C ALA A 93 -19.62 -8.06 1.41
N VAL A 94 -18.86 -7.87 0.33
CA VAL A 94 -18.19 -8.94 -0.39
C VAL A 94 -16.77 -9.16 0.12
N SER A 95 -16.39 -10.43 0.28
CA SER A 95 -15.03 -10.83 0.65
C SER A 95 -14.58 -11.99 -0.22
N TYR A 96 -13.37 -11.91 -0.73
CA TYR A 96 -12.79 -12.95 -1.58
C TYR A 96 -11.26 -13.02 -1.45
N SER A 97 -10.70 -14.19 -1.72
CA SER A 97 -9.26 -14.39 -1.75
C SER A 97 -8.65 -13.68 -2.96
N SER A 98 -7.73 -12.76 -2.71
CA SER A 98 -7.01 -12.03 -3.74
C SER A 98 -5.71 -11.45 -3.22
N GLY A 99 -4.74 -11.30 -4.09
CA GLY A 99 -3.61 -10.40 -3.91
C GLY A 99 -3.96 -8.96 -4.34
N PRO A 100 -2.98 -8.04 -4.36
CA PRO A 100 -3.16 -6.70 -4.89
C PRO A 100 -3.54 -6.71 -6.37
N ASP A 101 -4.28 -5.69 -6.81
CA ASP A 101 -4.67 -5.48 -8.20
C ASP A 101 -5.35 -6.70 -8.87
N ALA A 102 -6.21 -7.40 -8.13
CA ALA A 102 -6.93 -8.59 -8.57
C ALA A 102 -6.04 -9.78 -8.99
N THR A 103 -4.79 -9.80 -8.57
CA THR A 103 -3.89 -10.95 -8.76
C THR A 103 -4.20 -12.08 -7.78
N LEU A 104 -3.62 -13.25 -8.00
CA LEU A 104 -3.84 -14.40 -7.12
C LEU A 104 -3.09 -14.23 -5.78
N PRO A 105 -3.67 -14.65 -4.64
CA PRO A 105 -3.01 -14.64 -3.35
C PRO A 105 -2.06 -15.82 -3.19
N ALA A 106 -0.99 -15.66 -2.41
CA ALA A 106 -0.05 -16.72 -2.08
C ALA A 106 -0.58 -17.59 -0.92
N LEU A 107 -1.50 -18.50 -1.20
CA LEU A 107 -2.12 -19.37 -0.19
C LEU A 107 -1.21 -20.52 0.21
N SER A 108 -0.63 -21.22 -0.78
CA SER A 108 0.23 -22.39 -0.53
C SER A 108 1.46 -22.02 0.29
N LEU A 109 2.11 -20.90 -0.04
CA LEU A 109 3.25 -20.42 0.74
C LEU A 109 2.86 -20.11 2.19
N THR A 110 1.66 -19.58 2.43
CA THR A 110 1.16 -19.34 3.80
C THR A 110 1.08 -20.63 4.60
N GLU A 111 0.56 -21.69 4.01
CA GLU A 111 0.46 -23.00 4.68
C GLU A 111 1.83 -23.64 4.87
N CYS A 112 2.75 -23.48 3.90
CA CYS A 112 4.13 -23.93 4.03
C CYS A 112 4.83 -23.26 5.23
N LEU A 113 4.70 -21.95 5.38
CA LEU A 113 5.29 -21.21 6.50
C LEU A 113 4.72 -21.63 7.86
N LYS A 114 3.42 -21.90 7.94
CA LYS A 114 2.80 -22.44 9.16
C LYS A 114 3.36 -23.82 9.51
N LYS A 115 3.49 -24.71 8.54
CA LYS A 115 4.08 -26.05 8.71
C LYS A 115 5.54 -25.98 9.18
N ALA A 116 6.27 -24.98 8.71
CA ALA A 116 7.64 -24.68 9.15
C ALA A 116 7.72 -24.07 10.57
N GLY A 117 6.59 -23.94 11.27
CA GLY A 117 6.54 -23.43 12.65
C GLY A 117 6.50 -21.91 12.77
N MET A 118 6.34 -21.18 11.67
CA MET A 118 6.23 -19.71 11.72
C MET A 118 4.86 -19.27 12.24
N THR A 119 4.84 -18.36 13.20
CA THR A 119 3.61 -17.73 13.68
C THR A 119 3.10 -16.73 12.66
N ILE A 120 1.99 -17.05 12.03
CA ILE A 120 1.33 -16.18 11.04
C ILE A 120 0.24 -15.36 11.73
N ARG A 121 0.27 -14.04 11.53
CA ARG A 121 -0.75 -13.12 12.01
C ARG A 121 -1.38 -12.38 10.84
N ARG A 122 -2.64 -12.04 10.98
CA ARG A 122 -3.35 -11.25 9.97
C ARG A 122 -3.22 -9.77 10.29
N PHE A 123 -2.84 -9.02 9.25
CA PHE A 123 -2.82 -7.57 9.28
C PHE A 123 -3.88 -7.02 8.32
N LYS A 124 -4.40 -5.84 8.64
CA LYS A 124 -5.38 -5.11 7.83
C LYS A 124 -4.71 -3.86 7.28
N THR A 125 -4.96 -3.57 6.01
CA THR A 125 -4.69 -2.26 5.41
C THR A 125 -5.96 -1.73 4.76
N GLY A 126 -6.15 -0.41 4.73
CA GLY A 126 -7.23 0.23 3.98
C GLY A 126 -6.73 0.74 2.64
N THR A 127 -7.53 0.54 1.60
CA THR A 127 -7.29 1.15 0.29
C THR A 127 -8.39 2.16 0.05
N PRO A 128 -8.09 3.44 -0.16
CA PRO A 128 -9.10 4.45 -0.48
C PRO A 128 -9.74 4.19 -1.83
N ALA A 129 -10.90 4.81 -2.05
CA ALA A 129 -11.57 4.76 -3.33
C ALA A 129 -10.73 5.47 -4.40
N ARG A 130 -10.81 4.96 -5.62
CA ARG A 130 -10.31 5.65 -6.81
C ARG A 130 -11.48 6.31 -7.52
N VAL A 131 -11.27 7.56 -7.92
CA VAL A 131 -12.27 8.37 -8.61
C VAL A 131 -11.73 8.86 -9.94
N HIS A 132 -12.63 9.04 -10.89
CA HIS A 132 -12.26 9.56 -12.20
C HIS A 132 -12.13 11.08 -12.15
N LYS A 133 -11.09 11.65 -12.73
CA LYS A 133 -10.80 13.09 -12.78
C LYS A 133 -12.02 13.95 -13.14
N ARG A 134 -12.83 13.50 -14.12
CA ARG A 134 -14.02 14.22 -14.57
C ARG A 134 -15.16 14.29 -13.54
N SER A 135 -15.11 13.46 -12.48
CA SER A 135 -16.10 13.48 -11.40
C SER A 135 -15.71 14.43 -10.27
N ILE A 136 -14.55 15.07 -10.36
CA ILE A 136 -14.01 15.94 -9.32
C ILE A 136 -14.27 17.40 -9.70
N ASP A 137 -14.94 18.14 -8.81
CA ASP A 137 -15.10 19.59 -8.90
C ASP A 137 -13.91 20.26 -8.22
N PHE A 138 -12.84 20.50 -8.98
CA PHE A 138 -11.59 21.06 -8.47
C PHE A 138 -11.74 22.48 -7.92
N ASP A 139 -12.72 23.24 -8.40
CA ASP A 139 -12.94 24.63 -7.95
C ASP A 139 -13.44 24.69 -6.50
N LYS A 140 -13.98 23.61 -5.98
CA LYS A 140 -14.40 23.46 -4.59
C LYS A 140 -13.34 22.93 -3.64
N LEU A 141 -12.15 22.60 -4.17
CA LEU A 141 -11.10 21.96 -3.41
C LEU A 141 -9.97 22.94 -3.07
N GLU A 142 -9.39 22.74 -1.90
CA GLU A 142 -8.17 23.44 -1.50
C GLU A 142 -6.97 22.85 -2.24
N VAL A 143 -6.21 23.69 -2.95
CA VAL A 143 -5.01 23.25 -3.66
C VAL A 143 -3.88 22.98 -2.67
N GLN A 144 -3.27 21.80 -2.78
CA GLN A 144 -2.11 21.42 -2.01
C GLN A 144 -0.89 21.28 -2.93
N CYS A 145 -0.03 22.29 -2.94
CA CYS A 145 1.24 22.25 -3.64
C CYS A 145 2.28 21.41 -2.90
N GLY A 146 3.26 20.90 -3.61
CA GLY A 146 4.49 20.38 -3.02
C GLY A 146 5.35 21.48 -2.41
N ASP A 147 6.45 21.09 -1.79
CA ASP A 147 7.42 22.05 -1.27
C ASP A 147 8.17 22.76 -2.42
N ASP A 148 8.46 24.05 -2.27
CA ASP A 148 9.20 24.82 -3.29
C ASP A 148 10.64 24.32 -3.39
N GLU A 149 11.25 24.02 -2.25
CA GLU A 149 12.57 23.39 -2.17
C GLU A 149 12.41 21.90 -1.87
N ILE A 150 12.72 21.08 -2.87
CA ILE A 150 12.55 19.63 -2.77
C ILE A 150 13.83 19.00 -2.26
N THR A 151 13.74 18.35 -1.12
CA THR A 151 14.79 17.45 -0.63
C THR A 151 14.68 16.09 -1.32
N PRO A 152 15.71 15.64 -2.06
CA PRO A 152 15.67 14.33 -2.70
C PRO A 152 15.75 13.19 -1.66
N PHE A 153 15.23 12.00 -2.01
CA PHE A 153 15.36 10.81 -1.18
C PHE A 153 16.77 10.21 -1.23
N SER A 154 17.47 10.35 -2.36
CA SER A 154 18.84 9.88 -2.54
C SER A 154 19.82 11.00 -2.27
N PHE A 155 20.88 10.71 -1.53
CA PHE A 155 22.02 11.62 -1.36
C PHE A 155 22.86 11.80 -2.64
N ASP A 156 22.75 10.85 -3.58
CA ASP A 156 23.45 10.90 -4.88
C ASP A 156 22.70 11.68 -5.95
N ASN A 157 21.52 12.21 -5.61
CA ASN A 157 20.77 13.02 -6.56
C ASN A 157 21.24 14.48 -6.54
N HIS A 158 21.84 14.90 -7.65
CA HIS A 158 22.33 16.27 -7.85
C HIS A 158 21.45 17.09 -8.83
N GLU A 159 20.39 16.48 -9.37
CA GLU A 159 19.47 17.17 -10.26
C GLU A 159 18.48 18.03 -9.49
N LYS A 160 18.14 19.18 -10.05
CA LYS A 160 17.06 19.99 -9.53
C LYS A 160 15.73 19.29 -9.78
N LEU A 161 15.00 19.02 -8.71
CA LEU A 161 13.69 18.39 -8.76
C LEU A 161 12.59 19.47 -8.80
N GLU A 162 11.53 19.20 -9.56
CA GLU A 162 10.38 20.08 -9.69
C GLU A 162 9.08 19.31 -9.51
N ASN A 163 8.14 19.88 -8.75
CA ASN A 163 6.80 19.28 -8.59
C ASN A 163 6.04 19.35 -9.92
N LYS A 164 5.54 18.21 -10.38
CA LYS A 164 4.87 18.04 -11.69
C LYS A 164 3.35 18.18 -11.59
N VAL A 165 2.81 17.94 -10.41
CA VAL A 165 1.36 17.94 -10.17
C VAL A 165 1.00 18.71 -8.91
N LYS A 166 -0.28 19.07 -8.82
CA LYS A 166 -0.91 19.54 -7.58
C LYS A 166 -1.79 18.43 -7.02
N CYS A 167 -1.79 18.29 -5.72
CA CYS A 167 -2.79 17.53 -4.99
C CYS A 167 -3.87 18.46 -4.47
N TYR A 168 -4.95 17.90 -3.95
CA TYR A 168 -6.07 18.68 -3.46
C TYR A 168 -6.53 18.14 -2.11
N VAL A 169 -7.20 19.00 -1.37
CA VAL A 169 -7.75 18.67 -0.06
C VAL A 169 -9.25 18.91 -0.07
N ALA A 170 -9.98 17.93 0.38
CA ALA A 170 -11.39 18.02 0.72
C ALA A 170 -11.60 17.72 2.21
N TYR A 171 -12.80 17.91 2.69
CA TYR A 171 -13.15 17.61 4.07
C TYR A 171 -14.49 16.86 4.11
N THR A 172 -14.59 15.92 5.04
CA THR A 172 -15.87 15.35 5.41
C THR A 172 -16.70 16.40 6.16
N ASN A 173 -18.00 16.20 6.24
CA ASN A 173 -18.94 17.02 6.98
C ASN A 173 -19.82 16.14 7.90
N GLU A 174 -20.71 16.76 8.64
CA GLU A 174 -21.60 16.05 9.56
C GLU A 174 -22.54 15.06 8.86
N GLU A 175 -23.01 15.39 7.64
CA GLU A 175 -23.85 14.47 6.85
C GLU A 175 -23.06 13.22 6.48
N THR A 176 -21.81 13.39 6.01
CA THR A 176 -20.89 12.27 5.73
C THR A 176 -20.68 11.43 7.01
N HIS A 177 -20.43 12.09 8.14
CA HIS A 177 -20.25 11.41 9.42
C HIS A 177 -21.49 10.64 9.85
N LYS A 178 -22.68 11.25 9.66
CA LYS A 178 -23.95 10.59 9.97
C LYS A 178 -24.15 9.33 9.12
N VAL A 179 -23.96 9.42 7.80
CA VAL A 179 -24.06 8.25 6.89
C VAL A 179 -23.13 7.13 7.32
N ILE A 180 -21.88 7.44 7.67
CA ILE A 180 -20.91 6.44 8.10
C ILE A 180 -21.31 5.83 9.45
N ARG A 181 -21.73 6.62 10.43
CA ARG A 181 -22.16 6.12 11.74
C ARG A 181 -23.39 5.22 11.64
N ASP A 182 -24.38 5.62 10.86
CA ASP A 182 -25.63 4.86 10.68
C ASP A 182 -25.36 3.49 10.02
N ASN A 183 -24.30 3.40 9.21
CA ASN A 183 -23.90 2.20 8.48
C ASN A 183 -22.61 1.51 9.01
N ILE A 184 -22.14 1.90 10.18
CA ILE A 184 -20.88 1.37 10.73
C ILE A 184 -20.88 -0.15 10.89
N HIS A 185 -22.04 -0.73 11.19
CA HIS A 185 -22.24 -2.17 11.30
C HIS A 185 -21.97 -2.94 9.99
N LEU A 186 -21.97 -2.26 8.85
CA LEU A 186 -21.61 -2.83 7.54
C LEU A 186 -20.10 -2.85 7.28
N SER A 187 -19.33 -2.04 8.02
CA SER A 187 -17.86 -2.04 7.88
C SER A 187 -17.28 -3.41 8.20
N PRO A 188 -16.37 -3.95 7.38
CA PRO A 188 -15.74 -5.24 7.64
C PRO A 188 -15.02 -5.34 9.00
N ILE A 189 -14.53 -4.21 9.52
CA ILE A 189 -13.87 -4.15 10.82
C ILE A 189 -14.89 -4.19 11.94
N TYR A 190 -15.90 -3.31 11.88
CA TYR A 190 -16.89 -3.16 12.94
C TYR A 190 -17.94 -4.27 12.96
N SER A 191 -18.13 -4.96 11.83
CA SER A 191 -18.99 -6.16 11.76
C SER A 191 -18.30 -7.44 12.26
N GLY A 192 -17.02 -7.39 12.65
CA GLY A 192 -16.26 -8.55 13.06
C GLY A 192 -15.82 -9.48 11.93
N ARG A 193 -16.00 -9.11 10.66
CA ARG A 193 -15.52 -9.92 9.51
C ARG A 193 -13.99 -9.90 9.37
N ILE A 194 -13.35 -8.85 9.84
CA ILE A 194 -11.89 -8.73 9.87
C ILE A 194 -11.42 -8.83 11.33
N HIS A 195 -10.77 -9.94 11.66
CA HIS A 195 -10.03 -10.12 12.91
C HIS A 195 -8.54 -9.88 12.63
N ALA A 196 -8.14 -8.63 12.52
CA ALA A 196 -6.76 -8.25 12.18
C ALA A 196 -6.33 -6.99 12.91
N ILE A 197 -5.02 -6.85 13.08
CA ILE A 197 -4.41 -5.65 13.64
C ILE A 197 -4.26 -4.63 12.51
N GLY A 198 -4.90 -3.48 12.67
CA GLY A 198 -4.71 -2.33 11.78
C GLY A 198 -3.36 -1.64 12.03
N PRO A 199 -2.71 -1.08 11.00
CA PRO A 199 -1.50 -0.29 11.20
C PRO A 199 -1.82 0.98 12.02
N ARG A 200 -0.89 1.34 12.92
CA ARG A 200 -1.09 2.45 13.86
C ARG A 200 -1.38 3.80 13.18
N TYR A 201 -0.78 4.02 12.02
CA TYR A 201 -0.76 5.33 11.35
C TYR A 201 -1.62 5.41 10.08
N CYS A 202 -2.42 4.38 9.77
CA CYS A 202 -3.30 4.36 8.62
C CYS A 202 -4.73 3.95 9.02
N PRO A 203 -5.43 4.77 9.83
CA PRO A 203 -6.84 4.53 10.13
C PRO A 203 -7.67 4.80 8.88
N SER A 204 -8.67 3.95 8.65
CA SER A 204 -9.70 4.21 7.64
C SER A 204 -10.57 5.41 8.04
N ILE A 205 -11.38 5.91 7.11
CA ILE A 205 -12.23 7.08 7.41
C ILE A 205 -13.25 6.77 8.50
N GLU A 206 -13.83 5.57 8.51
CA GLU A 206 -14.72 5.13 9.56
C GLU A 206 -14.02 5.04 10.93
N ASP A 207 -12.76 4.59 10.97
CA ASP A 207 -11.97 4.62 12.21
C ASP A 207 -11.74 6.05 12.72
N LYS A 208 -11.48 7.00 11.81
CA LYS A 208 -11.31 8.41 12.19
C LYS A 208 -12.59 8.98 12.77
N ILE A 209 -13.73 8.73 12.14
CA ILE A 209 -15.04 9.25 12.57
C ILE A 209 -15.47 8.64 13.91
N MET A 210 -15.18 7.36 14.13
CA MET A 210 -15.52 6.69 15.38
C MET A 210 -14.61 7.07 16.55
N ARG A 211 -13.29 7.20 16.30
CA ARG A 211 -12.31 7.52 17.34
C ARG A 211 -12.22 9.00 17.69
N PHE A 212 -12.53 9.86 16.75
CA PHE A 212 -12.47 11.32 16.90
C PHE A 212 -13.83 11.93 16.58
N SER A 213 -14.85 11.43 17.26
CA SER A 213 -16.25 11.79 17.04
C SER A 213 -16.59 13.24 17.39
N ASP A 214 -15.73 13.89 18.19
CA ASP A 214 -15.78 15.31 18.56
C ASP A 214 -15.36 16.25 17.42
N LYS A 215 -14.69 15.73 16.39
CA LYS A 215 -14.25 16.55 15.26
C LYS A 215 -15.36 16.71 14.23
N PRO A 216 -15.68 17.97 13.85
CA PRO A 216 -16.76 18.24 12.89
C PRO A 216 -16.39 17.85 11.46
N ARG A 217 -15.10 17.65 11.17
CA ARG A 217 -14.59 17.29 9.83
C ARG A 217 -13.27 16.55 9.90
N HIS A 218 -13.01 15.70 8.91
CA HIS A 218 -11.73 15.05 8.67
C HIS A 218 -11.22 15.40 7.28
N GLN A 219 -9.92 15.59 7.18
CA GLN A 219 -9.25 15.90 5.93
C GLN A 219 -9.17 14.67 5.04
N LEU A 220 -9.45 14.85 3.76
CA LEU A 220 -9.31 13.90 2.67
C LEU A 220 -8.30 14.45 1.67
N PHE A 221 -7.42 13.58 1.16
CA PHE A 221 -6.46 13.95 0.13
C PHE A 221 -6.93 13.41 -1.22
N ILE A 222 -6.93 14.26 -2.23
CA ILE A 222 -7.25 13.90 -3.60
C ILE A 222 -5.97 14.03 -4.41
N GLU A 223 -5.41 12.89 -4.79
CA GLU A 223 -4.07 12.78 -5.33
C GLU A 223 -4.07 12.07 -6.69
N PRO A 224 -3.43 12.64 -7.75
CA PRO A 224 -3.33 11.97 -9.05
C PRO A 224 -2.47 10.71 -8.94
N MET A 225 -2.86 9.64 -9.65
CA MET A 225 -2.15 8.37 -9.65
C MET A 225 -0.99 8.29 -10.65
N GLY A 226 -0.88 9.25 -11.54
CA GLY A 226 0.16 9.35 -12.58
C GLY A 226 -0.08 10.55 -13.48
N LEU A 227 0.80 10.72 -14.48
CA LEU A 227 0.67 11.78 -15.48
C LEU A 227 -0.26 11.39 -16.63
N ASP A 228 -0.29 10.11 -16.97
CA ASP A 228 -1.02 9.56 -18.11
C ASP A 228 -2.30 8.80 -17.70
N THR A 229 -2.95 9.26 -16.64
CA THR A 229 -4.18 8.65 -16.15
C THR A 229 -5.17 9.68 -15.64
N ASP A 230 -6.46 9.41 -15.81
CA ASP A 230 -7.55 10.18 -15.19
C ASP A 230 -7.94 9.65 -13.80
N GLU A 231 -7.15 8.74 -13.24
CA GLU A 231 -7.39 8.12 -11.93
C GLU A 231 -6.83 8.97 -10.80
N TYR A 232 -7.68 9.28 -9.83
CA TYR A 232 -7.33 9.97 -8.60
C TYR A 232 -7.60 9.10 -7.38
N TYR A 233 -6.77 9.20 -6.40
CA TYR A 233 -6.87 8.58 -5.09
C TYR A 233 -7.60 9.52 -4.13
N LEU A 234 -8.61 8.99 -3.37
CA LEU A 234 -9.41 9.75 -2.43
C LEU A 234 -9.11 9.33 -0.99
#